data_5121b39ef50373f3df0159a45676f78c
#
_entry.id   5121b39ef50373f3df0159a45676f78c
#
_cell.length_a   1.000
_cell.length_b   1.000
_cell.length_c   1.000
_cell.angle_alpha   90.00
_cell.angle_beta   90.00
_cell.angle_gamma   90.00
#
_symmetry.space_group_name_H-M   'P 1'
#
loop_
_entity.id
_entity.type
_entity.pdbx_description
1 polymer ?
#
loop_
_entity_poly.entity_id
_entity_poly.type
_entity_poly.pdbx_seq_one_letter_code
_entity_poly.pdbx_strand_id
1 'polypeptide(L)'
;VTGRLMLLDTASLYFRAYFGVPESVKAPDGTPVNAVRGLLDFIDRLVRDHRPDALVACMDADWRPAWRVELIPSYKAHRVAEERAGGPDAEEVPDTLSPQVPVIEAVLDALGIARVGVAGYEADDVIGTFTARATGPVDIVTGDRDLFQLVDDARGVRVLYPVKGVGNPQIMDEAALREKYGVDGGGYADLALLRGDPSDGLPGVPGVGEKTAAKLLERFGDLAGIMAAVDDPASGLTPAQRRRLAEARAYVAVAPKVVRVAPDVPLPEVGTALPRAPRDPETVRALAARWNLGGSLQRLLATLEGATDGA
;
A
#
# COMPACT_ATOMS: atom_id res chain seq x y z
N VAL A 1 -0.45 -1.54 20.32
CA VAL A 1 -0.30 -3.01 20.17
C VAL A 1 1.15 -3.35 20.41
N THR A 2 1.47 -4.18 21.41
CA THR A 2 2.84 -4.61 21.70
C THR A 2 3.28 -5.82 20.85
N GLY A 3 2.33 -6.47 20.16
CA GLY A 3 2.56 -7.59 19.25
C GLY A 3 2.76 -7.14 17.81
N ARG A 4 2.85 -8.11 16.89
CA ARG A 4 3.02 -7.88 15.45
C ARG A 4 1.74 -7.33 14.83
N LEU A 5 1.81 -6.15 14.22
CA LEU A 5 0.73 -5.54 13.46
C LEU A 5 0.87 -5.89 11.97
N MET A 6 -0.18 -6.41 11.36
CA MET A 6 -0.26 -6.59 9.91
C MET A 6 -1.17 -5.51 9.30
N LEU A 7 -0.64 -4.79 8.33
CA LEU A 7 -1.36 -3.77 7.57
C LEU A 7 -1.54 -4.24 6.14
N LEU A 8 -2.79 -4.33 5.69
CA LEU A 8 -3.11 -4.72 4.33
C LEU A 8 -3.38 -3.48 3.49
N ASP A 9 -2.65 -3.32 2.42
CA ASP A 9 -3.06 -2.49 1.29
C ASP A 9 -4.18 -3.24 0.56
N THR A 10 -5.41 -2.96 0.98
CA THR A 10 -6.57 -3.78 0.62
C THR A 10 -6.89 -3.66 -0.86
N ALA A 11 -6.73 -2.47 -1.45
CA ALA A 11 -6.96 -2.25 -2.86
C ALA A 11 -5.97 -3.06 -3.71
N SER A 12 -4.68 -2.97 -3.43
CA SER A 12 -3.66 -3.76 -4.11
C SER A 12 -3.94 -5.26 -4.04
N LEU A 13 -4.43 -5.75 -2.89
CA LEU A 13 -4.73 -7.18 -2.71
C LEU A 13 -5.99 -7.61 -3.44
N TYR A 14 -7.10 -6.86 -3.41
CA TYR A 14 -8.30 -7.29 -4.13
C TYR A 14 -8.16 -7.13 -5.66
N PHE A 15 -7.40 -6.14 -6.15
CA PHE A 15 -7.03 -6.09 -7.56
C PHE A 15 -6.21 -7.32 -7.98
N ARG A 16 -5.24 -7.71 -7.17
CA ARG A 16 -4.45 -8.92 -7.41
C ARG A 16 -5.33 -10.18 -7.39
N ALA A 17 -6.27 -10.27 -6.46
CA ALA A 17 -7.23 -11.37 -6.37
C ALA A 17 -8.13 -11.41 -7.62
N TYR A 18 -8.61 -10.25 -8.06
CA TYR A 18 -9.45 -10.12 -9.24
C TYR A 18 -8.76 -10.67 -10.50
N PHE A 19 -7.52 -10.30 -10.74
CA PHE A 19 -6.76 -10.79 -11.90
C PHE A 19 -6.19 -12.20 -11.72
N GLY A 20 -6.02 -12.67 -10.49
CA GLY A 20 -5.42 -13.97 -10.18
C GLY A 20 -6.42 -15.11 -10.05
N VAL A 21 -7.68 -14.82 -9.74
CA VAL A 21 -8.75 -15.81 -9.59
C VAL A 21 -9.70 -15.72 -10.78
N PRO A 22 -10.08 -16.85 -11.42
CA PRO A 22 -10.96 -16.82 -12.59
C PRO A 22 -12.32 -16.18 -12.30
N GLU A 23 -12.82 -15.35 -13.22
CA GLU A 23 -14.18 -14.76 -13.16
C GLU A 23 -15.33 -15.80 -13.21
N SER A 24 -15.02 -17.05 -13.55
CA SER A 24 -15.99 -18.15 -13.44
C SER A 24 -16.40 -18.45 -12.02
N VAL A 25 -15.69 -17.91 -11.03
CA VAL A 25 -16.09 -17.95 -9.61
C VAL A 25 -17.18 -16.92 -9.38
N LYS A 26 -18.43 -17.41 -9.25
CA LYS A 26 -19.64 -16.58 -9.25
C LYS A 26 -20.53 -16.84 -8.06
N ALA A 27 -21.30 -15.82 -7.70
CA ALA A 27 -22.45 -15.91 -6.83
C ALA A 27 -23.62 -16.67 -7.52
N PRO A 28 -24.67 -17.09 -6.78
CA PRO A 28 -25.84 -17.78 -7.36
C PRO A 28 -26.55 -16.98 -8.45
N ASP A 29 -26.52 -15.67 -8.41
CA ASP A 29 -27.11 -14.77 -9.41
C ASP A 29 -26.24 -14.55 -10.65
N GLY A 30 -25.05 -15.16 -10.69
CA GLY A 30 -24.09 -15.04 -11.80
C GLY A 30 -23.09 -13.91 -11.65
N THR A 31 -23.17 -13.08 -10.61
CA THR A 31 -22.21 -12.00 -10.33
C THR A 31 -20.83 -12.59 -10.01
N PRO A 32 -19.73 -12.13 -10.65
CA PRO A 32 -18.38 -12.52 -10.28
C PRO A 32 -18.05 -12.14 -8.83
N VAL A 33 -17.39 -13.06 -8.10
CA VAL A 33 -16.94 -12.87 -6.71
C VAL A 33 -15.49 -13.31 -6.51
N ASN A 34 -14.75 -13.35 -7.59
CA ASN A 34 -13.36 -13.78 -7.62
C ASN A 34 -12.45 -12.89 -6.76
N ALA A 35 -12.65 -11.56 -6.77
CA ALA A 35 -11.90 -10.65 -5.93
C ALA A 35 -12.20 -10.86 -4.44
N VAL A 36 -13.48 -11.02 -4.08
CA VAL A 36 -13.90 -11.28 -2.69
C VAL A 36 -13.26 -12.57 -2.18
N ARG A 37 -13.47 -13.68 -2.91
CA ARG A 37 -12.95 -15.00 -2.48
C ARG A 37 -11.45 -15.04 -2.43
N GLY A 38 -10.79 -14.44 -3.44
CA GLY A 38 -9.34 -14.38 -3.49
C GLY A 38 -8.76 -13.55 -2.34
N LEU A 39 -9.36 -12.41 -1.99
CA LEU A 39 -8.94 -11.62 -0.83
C LEU A 39 -9.08 -12.40 0.48
N LEU A 40 -10.19 -13.10 0.69
CA LEU A 40 -10.39 -13.94 1.88
C LEU A 40 -9.34 -15.04 1.98
N ASP A 41 -9.01 -15.71 0.85
CA ASP A 41 -7.96 -16.71 0.80
C ASP A 41 -6.56 -16.10 1.05
N PHE A 42 -6.33 -14.85 0.62
CA PHE A 42 -5.10 -14.14 0.92
C PHE A 42 -4.97 -13.82 2.41
N ILE A 43 -6.04 -13.32 3.04
CA ILE A 43 -6.05 -13.03 4.47
C ILE A 43 -5.86 -14.32 5.28
N ASP A 44 -6.58 -15.41 4.94
CA ASP A 44 -6.39 -16.72 5.55
C ASP A 44 -4.92 -17.14 5.53
N ARG A 45 -4.30 -17.07 4.36
CA ARG A 45 -2.91 -17.47 4.18
C ARG A 45 -1.94 -16.62 4.96
N LEU A 46 -2.11 -15.29 4.92
CA LEU A 46 -1.25 -14.34 5.62
C LEU A 46 -1.34 -14.52 7.14
N VAL A 47 -2.54 -14.66 7.69
CA VAL A 47 -2.73 -14.88 9.12
C VAL A 47 -2.10 -16.20 9.56
N ARG A 48 -2.31 -17.27 8.81
CA ARG A 48 -1.74 -18.59 9.12
C ARG A 48 -0.21 -18.62 9.09
N ASP A 49 0.39 -18.00 8.06
CA ASP A 49 1.81 -18.07 7.82
C ASP A 49 2.61 -17.06 8.67
N HIS A 50 2.04 -15.88 8.97
CA HIS A 50 2.75 -14.80 9.68
C HIS A 50 2.27 -14.57 11.12
N ARG A 51 1.11 -15.12 11.50
CA ARG A 51 0.54 -15.08 12.87
C ARG A 51 0.57 -13.67 13.50
N PRO A 52 -0.05 -12.66 12.88
CA PRO A 52 -0.11 -11.34 13.45
C PRO A 52 -1.02 -11.31 14.69
N ASP A 53 -0.69 -10.46 15.67
CA ASP A 53 -1.55 -10.19 16.83
C ASP A 53 -2.67 -9.21 16.49
N ALA A 54 -2.43 -8.36 15.51
CA ALA A 54 -3.34 -7.32 15.06
C ALA A 54 -3.34 -7.24 13.53
N LEU A 55 -4.51 -6.92 12.95
CA LEU A 55 -4.67 -6.78 11.50
C LEU A 55 -5.59 -5.61 11.17
N VAL A 56 -5.17 -4.78 10.21
CA VAL A 56 -5.97 -3.68 9.68
C VAL A 56 -6.01 -3.76 8.16
N ALA A 57 -7.22 -3.75 7.61
CA ALA A 57 -7.48 -3.55 6.19
C ALA A 57 -7.50 -2.04 5.91
N CYS A 58 -6.42 -1.51 5.33
CA CYS A 58 -6.31 -0.11 4.95
C CYS A 58 -6.98 0.09 3.58
N MET A 59 -7.84 1.13 3.48
CA MET A 59 -8.68 1.38 2.32
C MET A 59 -8.39 2.74 1.72
N ASP A 60 -8.48 2.84 0.39
CA ASP A 60 -8.50 4.13 -0.29
C ASP A 60 -9.87 4.79 -0.09
N ALA A 61 -9.94 5.80 0.76
CA ALA A 61 -11.10 6.67 0.82
C ALA A 61 -11.03 7.80 -0.23
N ASP A 62 -9.81 8.10 -0.66
CA ASP A 62 -9.50 8.98 -1.78
C ASP A 62 -8.19 8.52 -2.45
N TRP A 63 -8.31 7.82 -3.57
CA TRP A 63 -7.17 7.25 -4.30
C TRP A 63 -6.30 8.29 -5.03
N ARG A 64 -6.81 9.55 -5.16
CA ARG A 64 -6.16 10.67 -5.83
C ARG A 64 -6.45 11.99 -5.10
N PRO A 65 -5.88 12.18 -3.89
CA PRO A 65 -6.17 13.32 -3.04
C PRO A 65 -5.92 14.67 -3.72
N ALA A 66 -6.85 15.59 -3.59
CA ALA A 66 -6.79 16.92 -4.23
C ALA A 66 -5.49 17.67 -3.86
N TRP A 67 -5.03 17.58 -2.62
CA TRP A 67 -3.80 18.23 -2.19
C TRP A 67 -2.52 17.70 -2.89
N ARG A 68 -2.49 16.42 -3.33
CA ARG A 68 -1.41 15.88 -4.17
C ARG A 68 -1.52 16.41 -5.60
N VAL A 69 -2.73 16.48 -6.13
CA VAL A 69 -3.02 17.00 -7.47
C VAL A 69 -2.67 18.48 -7.59
N GLU A 70 -2.98 19.29 -6.56
CA GLU A 70 -2.61 20.72 -6.52
C GLU A 70 -1.08 20.91 -6.59
N LEU A 71 -0.30 20.01 -6.00
CA LEU A 71 1.16 20.07 -6.03
C LEU A 71 1.74 19.54 -7.33
N ILE A 72 1.21 18.42 -7.84
CA ILE A 72 1.63 17.77 -9.09
C ILE A 72 0.38 17.36 -9.88
N PRO A 73 -0.09 18.21 -10.84
CA PRO A 73 -1.32 17.94 -11.58
C PRO A 73 -1.34 16.63 -12.38
N SER A 74 -0.16 16.11 -12.75
CA SER A 74 -0.04 14.82 -13.45
C SER A 74 -0.23 13.60 -12.53
N TYR A 75 -0.29 13.80 -11.19
CA TYR A 75 -0.42 12.70 -10.23
C TYR A 75 -1.66 11.87 -10.53
N LYS A 76 -1.46 10.59 -10.88
CA LYS A 76 -2.47 9.59 -11.25
C LYS A 76 -3.51 10.06 -12.28
N ALA A 77 -3.22 11.14 -13.06
CA ALA A 77 -4.18 11.75 -13.98
C ALA A 77 -4.66 10.78 -15.08
N HIS A 78 -3.81 9.84 -15.49
CA HIS A 78 -4.14 8.85 -16.52
C HIS A 78 -5.09 7.74 -16.03
N ARG A 79 -5.36 7.65 -14.71
CA ARG A 79 -6.31 6.68 -14.13
C ARG A 79 -7.71 7.28 -13.93
N VAL A 80 -7.90 8.56 -14.22
CA VAL A 80 -9.20 9.24 -14.03
C VAL A 80 -10.15 8.83 -15.15
N ALA A 81 -11.24 8.15 -14.79
CA ALA A 81 -12.35 7.86 -15.70
C ALA A 81 -13.34 9.04 -15.77
N GLU A 82 -13.59 9.69 -14.64
CA GLU A 82 -14.50 10.84 -14.53
C GLU A 82 -14.06 11.77 -13.39
N GLU A 83 -13.90 13.06 -13.69
CA GLU A 83 -13.65 14.09 -12.68
C GLU A 83 -14.96 14.43 -11.94
N ARG A 84 -14.91 14.48 -10.60
CA ARG A 84 -16.07 14.75 -9.75
C ARG A 84 -15.89 16.01 -8.92
N ALA A 85 -16.82 16.94 -9.07
CA ALA A 85 -16.84 18.16 -8.25
C ALA A 85 -17.28 17.82 -6.80
N GLY A 86 -16.40 18.11 -5.84
CA GLY A 86 -16.72 18.02 -4.41
C GLY A 86 -16.55 16.63 -3.79
N GLY A 87 -15.83 15.72 -4.45
CA GLY A 87 -15.49 14.39 -3.94
C GLY A 87 -14.33 13.78 -4.71
N PRO A 88 -13.89 12.56 -4.34
CA PRO A 88 -12.85 11.85 -5.08
C PRO A 88 -13.23 11.62 -6.54
N ASP A 89 -12.27 11.78 -7.45
CA ASP A 89 -12.43 11.41 -8.86
C ASP A 89 -12.78 9.93 -9.00
N ALA A 90 -13.51 9.54 -10.06
CA ALA A 90 -13.74 8.14 -10.37
C ALA A 90 -12.49 7.54 -11.01
N GLU A 91 -11.96 6.47 -10.42
CA GLU A 91 -10.88 5.69 -11.01
C GLU A 91 -11.41 4.75 -12.10
N GLU A 92 -10.60 4.52 -13.15
CA GLU A 92 -10.86 3.49 -14.14
C GLU A 92 -10.65 2.11 -13.52
N VAL A 93 -11.75 1.45 -13.16
CA VAL A 93 -11.78 0.13 -12.51
C VAL A 93 -12.60 -0.83 -13.37
N PRO A 94 -12.21 -2.11 -13.52
CA PRO A 94 -13.04 -3.08 -14.24
C PRO A 94 -14.48 -3.14 -13.73
N ASP A 95 -15.45 -3.12 -14.65
CA ASP A 95 -16.88 -3.09 -14.34
C ASP A 95 -17.34 -4.23 -13.40
N THR A 96 -16.70 -5.41 -13.50
CA THR A 96 -17.02 -6.57 -12.68
C THR A 96 -16.29 -6.59 -11.34
N LEU A 97 -15.31 -5.69 -11.10
CA LEU A 97 -14.64 -5.52 -9.82
C LEU A 97 -15.40 -4.55 -8.89
N SER A 98 -15.86 -3.41 -9.44
CA SER A 98 -16.54 -2.38 -8.65
C SER A 98 -17.68 -2.90 -7.76
N PRO A 99 -18.56 -3.81 -8.23
CA PRO A 99 -19.62 -4.38 -7.39
C PRO A 99 -19.11 -5.29 -6.25
N GLN A 100 -17.86 -5.78 -6.35
CA GLN A 100 -17.29 -6.67 -5.35
C GLN A 100 -16.72 -5.92 -4.13
N VAL A 101 -16.33 -4.65 -4.28
CA VAL A 101 -15.75 -3.85 -3.20
C VAL A 101 -16.69 -3.70 -2.00
N PRO A 102 -17.98 -3.33 -2.16
CA PRO A 102 -18.92 -3.27 -1.03
C PRO A 102 -19.13 -4.63 -0.35
N VAL A 103 -19.00 -5.74 -1.10
CA VAL A 103 -19.10 -7.09 -0.52
C VAL A 103 -17.87 -7.39 0.33
N ILE A 104 -16.67 -7.03 -0.14
CA ILE A 104 -15.43 -7.13 0.64
C ILE A 104 -15.56 -6.37 1.95
N GLU A 105 -16.02 -5.13 1.89
CA GLU A 105 -16.20 -4.28 3.08
C GLU A 105 -17.18 -4.91 4.07
N ALA A 106 -18.35 -5.34 3.60
CA ALA A 106 -19.35 -5.97 4.44
C ALA A 106 -18.85 -7.26 5.12
N VAL A 107 -18.04 -8.06 4.41
CA VAL A 107 -17.47 -9.30 4.97
C VAL A 107 -16.42 -8.97 6.03
N LEU A 108 -15.53 -8.02 5.79
CA LEU A 108 -14.50 -7.60 6.76
C LEU A 108 -15.17 -7.04 8.03
N ASP A 109 -16.19 -6.19 7.88
CA ASP A 109 -16.95 -5.61 9.00
C ASP A 109 -17.67 -6.70 9.82
N ALA A 110 -18.34 -7.66 9.15
CA ALA A 110 -19.03 -8.76 9.83
C ALA A 110 -18.08 -9.73 10.54
N LEU A 111 -16.87 -9.94 9.99
CA LEU A 111 -15.80 -10.69 10.64
C LEU A 111 -15.23 -9.94 11.85
N GLY A 112 -15.33 -8.61 11.90
CA GLY A 112 -14.72 -7.77 12.90
C GLY A 112 -13.24 -7.44 12.63
N ILE A 113 -12.80 -7.64 11.38
CA ILE A 113 -11.48 -7.17 10.93
C ILE A 113 -11.53 -5.65 10.82
N ALA A 114 -10.60 -4.95 11.48
CA ALA A 114 -10.53 -3.50 11.42
C ALA A 114 -10.34 -3.04 9.96
N ARG A 115 -11.24 -2.17 9.49
CA ARG A 115 -11.19 -1.56 8.17
C ARG A 115 -11.10 -0.04 8.34
N VAL A 116 -10.05 0.57 7.77
CA VAL A 116 -9.78 2.00 7.95
C VAL A 116 -9.45 2.65 6.62
N GLY A 117 -10.24 3.64 6.26
CA GLY A 117 -9.98 4.62 5.21
C GLY A 117 -10.31 6.01 5.75
N VAL A 118 -9.60 7.04 5.32
CA VAL A 118 -9.80 8.42 5.79
C VAL A 118 -9.98 9.34 4.59
N ALA A 119 -11.07 10.09 4.59
CA ALA A 119 -11.39 11.02 3.49
C ALA A 119 -10.23 11.98 3.20
N GLY A 120 -9.87 12.14 1.93
CA GLY A 120 -8.76 12.95 1.47
C GLY A 120 -7.38 12.29 1.61
N TYR A 121 -7.32 10.99 1.92
CA TYR A 121 -6.10 10.22 2.04
C TYR A 121 -6.20 8.87 1.34
N GLU A 122 -5.05 8.39 0.87
CA GLU A 122 -4.89 7.06 0.28
C GLU A 122 -4.68 5.99 1.36
N ALA A 123 -4.85 4.72 0.99
CA ALA A 123 -4.51 3.59 1.86
C ALA A 123 -3.06 3.66 2.34
N ASP A 124 -2.15 4.12 1.49
CA ASP A 124 -0.72 4.27 1.80
C ASP A 124 -0.48 5.24 2.96
N ASP A 125 -1.23 6.35 3.01
CA ASP A 125 -1.15 7.32 4.11
C ASP A 125 -1.67 6.72 5.43
N VAL A 126 -2.74 5.94 5.34
CA VAL A 126 -3.28 5.20 6.49
C VAL A 126 -2.24 4.19 7.00
N ILE A 127 -1.61 3.42 6.10
CA ILE A 127 -0.53 2.46 6.42
C ILE A 127 0.66 3.19 7.04
N GLY A 128 1.09 4.31 6.44
CA GLY A 128 2.18 5.14 6.95
C GLY A 128 1.93 5.63 8.38
N THR A 129 0.71 6.08 8.63
CA THR A 129 0.31 6.58 9.96
C THR A 129 0.22 5.46 11.00
N PHE A 130 -0.37 4.30 10.68
CA PHE A 130 -0.34 3.15 11.59
C PHE A 130 1.09 2.70 11.88
N THR A 131 1.94 2.65 10.85
CA THR A 131 3.36 2.30 11.00
C THR A 131 4.10 3.29 11.89
N ALA A 132 3.87 4.60 11.73
CA ALA A 132 4.48 5.63 12.57
C ALA A 132 4.08 5.50 14.04
N ARG A 133 2.82 5.13 14.31
CA ARG A 133 2.26 4.98 15.68
C ARG A 133 2.52 3.60 16.30
N ALA A 134 2.95 2.61 15.53
CA ALA A 134 3.19 1.26 16.04
C ALA A 134 4.35 1.24 17.04
N THR A 135 4.17 0.51 18.14
CA THR A 135 5.21 0.29 19.16
C THR A 135 5.84 -1.10 19.07
N GLY A 136 5.30 -1.97 18.25
CA GLY A 136 5.80 -3.31 17.93
C GLY A 136 6.14 -3.46 16.45
N PRO A 137 6.58 -4.65 16.02
CA PRO A 137 6.92 -4.92 14.63
C PRO A 137 5.70 -4.83 13.70
N VAL A 138 5.94 -4.41 12.45
CA VAL A 138 4.88 -4.20 11.45
C VAL A 138 5.20 -4.99 10.18
N ASP A 139 4.23 -5.79 9.73
CA ASP A 139 4.23 -6.42 8.41
C ASP A 139 3.26 -5.66 7.49
N ILE A 140 3.78 -5.01 6.46
CA ILE A 140 2.98 -4.31 5.45
C ILE A 140 2.81 -5.23 4.26
N VAL A 141 1.56 -5.53 3.88
CA VAL A 141 1.27 -6.41 2.74
C VAL A 141 0.76 -5.57 1.59
N THR A 142 1.60 -5.38 0.58
CA THR A 142 1.28 -4.55 -0.59
C THR A 142 1.98 -5.02 -1.85
N GLY A 143 1.34 -4.83 -3.00
CA GLY A 143 1.96 -4.93 -4.33
C GLY A 143 2.56 -3.60 -4.80
N ASP A 144 2.45 -2.53 -4.02
CA ASP A 144 3.01 -1.22 -4.33
C ASP A 144 4.43 -1.08 -3.75
N ARG A 145 5.35 -0.60 -4.60
CA ARG A 145 6.74 -0.37 -4.20
C ARG A 145 6.92 0.91 -3.42
N ASP A 146 5.99 1.84 -3.51
CA ASP A 146 6.12 3.12 -2.84
C ASP A 146 6.11 2.96 -1.32
N LEU A 147 5.46 1.90 -0.81
CA LEU A 147 5.49 1.54 0.61
C LEU A 147 6.84 0.96 1.09
N PHE A 148 7.81 0.72 0.20
CA PHE A 148 9.17 0.36 0.60
C PHE A 148 9.86 1.48 1.40
N GLN A 149 9.40 2.71 1.27
CA GLN A 149 9.84 3.85 2.08
C GLN A 149 9.59 3.67 3.59
N LEU A 150 8.72 2.75 3.98
CA LEU A 150 8.38 2.47 5.39
C LEU A 150 9.25 1.39 6.02
N VAL A 151 10.08 0.69 5.24
CA VAL A 151 10.96 -0.38 5.74
C VAL A 151 11.95 0.22 6.73
N ASP A 152 12.03 -0.40 7.91
CA ASP A 152 12.90 0.02 9.02
C ASP A 152 13.19 -1.21 9.90
N ASP A 153 14.36 -1.83 9.70
CA ASP A 153 14.76 -3.03 10.43
C ASP A 153 14.91 -2.78 11.93
N ALA A 154 15.33 -1.56 12.32
CA ALA A 154 15.49 -1.21 13.74
C ALA A 154 14.14 -1.18 14.49
N ARG A 155 13.05 -0.86 13.80
CA ARG A 155 11.68 -0.90 14.31
C ARG A 155 10.95 -2.20 14.00
N GLY A 156 11.57 -3.12 13.25
CA GLY A 156 10.96 -4.38 12.81
C GLY A 156 9.86 -4.17 11.76
N VAL A 157 9.95 -3.10 10.95
CA VAL A 157 9.00 -2.82 9.86
C VAL A 157 9.53 -3.41 8.56
N ARG A 158 8.73 -4.27 7.93
CA ARG A 158 9.07 -4.88 6.65
C ARG A 158 7.86 -4.94 5.72
N VAL A 159 8.10 -5.05 4.43
CA VAL A 159 7.05 -5.24 3.42
C VAL A 159 7.02 -6.68 2.94
N LEU A 160 5.86 -7.28 3.00
CA LEU A 160 5.55 -8.57 2.39
C LEU A 160 5.05 -8.31 0.97
N TYR A 161 5.95 -8.41 -0.02
CA TYR A 161 5.69 -8.04 -1.41
C TYR A 161 5.26 -9.26 -2.23
N PRO A 162 3.97 -9.38 -2.64
CA PRO A 162 3.43 -10.59 -3.22
C PRO A 162 3.72 -10.72 -4.73
N VAL A 163 5.00 -10.73 -5.14
CA VAL A 163 5.41 -10.85 -6.55
C VAL A 163 4.81 -12.10 -7.21
N LYS A 164 4.87 -13.23 -6.51
CA LYS A 164 4.36 -14.54 -6.97
C LYS A 164 3.10 -14.96 -6.19
N GLY A 165 2.33 -13.99 -5.67
CA GLY A 165 1.19 -14.23 -4.81
C GLY A 165 1.54 -14.16 -3.32
N VAL A 166 0.51 -14.10 -2.47
CA VAL A 166 0.65 -13.95 -1.02
C VAL A 166 1.19 -15.21 -0.32
N GLY A 167 1.11 -16.37 -0.98
CA GLY A 167 1.61 -17.64 -0.41
C GLY A 167 3.13 -17.73 -0.36
N ASN A 168 3.85 -16.87 -1.06
CA ASN A 168 5.32 -16.78 -1.00
C ASN A 168 5.74 -15.34 -1.33
N PRO A 169 5.40 -14.37 -0.45
CA PRO A 169 5.77 -12.98 -0.67
C PRO A 169 7.30 -12.83 -0.56
N GLN A 170 7.86 -11.95 -1.37
CA GLN A 170 9.22 -11.49 -1.15
C GLN A 170 9.23 -10.59 0.07
N ILE A 171 10.07 -10.92 1.05
CA ILE A 171 10.28 -10.04 2.20
C ILE A 171 11.21 -8.93 1.75
N MET A 172 10.74 -7.69 1.87
CA MET A 172 11.52 -6.49 1.62
C MET A 172 11.90 -5.91 2.98
N ASP A 173 13.13 -6.09 3.35
CA ASP A 173 13.82 -5.49 4.49
C ASP A 173 14.91 -4.54 3.96
N GLU A 174 15.66 -3.87 4.84
CA GLU A 174 16.71 -2.96 4.41
C GLU A 174 17.80 -3.64 3.59
N ALA A 175 18.14 -4.89 3.89
CA ALA A 175 19.14 -5.64 3.14
C ALA A 175 18.67 -5.90 1.71
N ALA A 176 17.41 -6.33 1.53
CA ALA A 176 16.81 -6.55 0.21
C ALA A 176 16.68 -5.23 -0.60
N LEU A 177 16.37 -4.12 0.07
CA LEU A 177 16.30 -2.80 -0.58
C LEU A 177 17.68 -2.33 -1.03
N ARG A 178 18.71 -2.45 -0.18
CA ARG A 178 20.09 -2.09 -0.55
C ARG A 178 20.61 -2.94 -1.69
N GLU A 179 20.35 -4.26 -1.69
CA GLU A 179 20.75 -5.16 -2.77
C GLU A 179 20.09 -4.78 -4.09
N LYS A 180 18.78 -4.50 -4.07
CA LYS A 180 18.01 -4.31 -5.29
C LYS A 180 18.04 -2.90 -5.83
N TYR A 181 18.02 -1.89 -4.95
CA TYR A 181 17.84 -0.49 -5.30
C TYR A 181 19.01 0.41 -4.89
N GLY A 182 19.94 -0.09 -4.08
CA GLY A 182 21.10 0.66 -3.59
C GLY A 182 20.77 1.66 -2.49
N VAL A 183 19.57 1.58 -1.88
CA VAL A 183 19.12 2.45 -0.79
C VAL A 183 18.42 1.62 0.28
N ASP A 184 18.28 2.14 1.49
CA ASP A 184 17.40 1.61 2.52
C ASP A 184 15.97 2.21 2.41
N GLY A 185 15.09 1.87 3.36
CA GLY A 185 13.73 2.39 3.37
C GLY A 185 13.68 3.91 3.47
N GLY A 186 14.52 4.51 4.33
CA GLY A 186 14.60 5.96 4.49
C GLY A 186 14.99 6.71 3.20
N GLY A 187 15.81 6.10 2.35
CA GLY A 187 16.24 6.66 1.06
C GLY A 187 15.28 6.35 -0.10
N TYR A 188 14.34 5.41 0.08
CA TYR A 188 13.53 4.93 -1.05
C TYR A 188 12.60 6.00 -1.65
N ALA A 189 11.99 6.84 -0.81
CA ALA A 189 11.14 7.94 -1.31
C ALA A 189 11.93 8.93 -2.16
N ASP A 190 13.15 9.28 -1.76
CA ASP A 190 14.03 10.16 -2.53
C ASP A 190 14.50 9.51 -3.83
N LEU A 191 14.75 8.19 -3.83
CA LEU A 191 15.03 7.42 -5.03
C LEU A 191 13.86 7.47 -6.01
N ALA A 192 12.64 7.20 -5.54
CA ALA A 192 11.42 7.19 -6.35
C ALA A 192 11.15 8.58 -6.95
N LEU A 193 11.25 9.62 -6.13
CA LEU A 193 11.11 11.01 -6.54
C LEU A 193 12.10 11.40 -7.65
N LEU A 194 13.39 11.06 -7.48
CA LEU A 194 14.44 11.39 -8.45
C LEU A 194 14.26 10.63 -9.77
N ARG A 195 13.93 9.35 -9.69
CA ARG A 195 13.70 8.47 -10.84
C ARG A 195 12.42 8.84 -11.59
N GLY A 196 11.42 9.32 -10.87
CA GLY A 196 10.04 9.41 -11.31
C GLY A 196 9.31 8.07 -11.26
N ASP A 197 7.99 8.14 -11.35
CA ASP A 197 7.12 6.97 -11.46
C ASP A 197 6.01 7.24 -12.49
N PRO A 198 6.10 6.64 -13.69
CA PRO A 198 5.04 6.79 -14.70
C PRO A 198 3.69 6.23 -14.27
N SER A 199 3.67 5.21 -13.38
CA SER A 199 2.43 4.62 -12.87
C SER A 199 1.66 5.57 -11.96
N ASP A 200 2.36 6.53 -11.35
CA ASP A 200 1.77 7.59 -10.54
C ASP A 200 1.81 8.97 -11.20
N GLY A 201 2.24 9.03 -12.47
CA GLY A 201 2.32 10.28 -13.21
C GLY A 201 3.39 11.24 -12.69
N LEU A 202 4.40 10.73 -11.97
CA LEU A 202 5.51 11.50 -11.42
C LEU A 202 6.62 11.64 -12.47
N PRO A 203 6.98 12.86 -12.89
CA PRO A 203 7.93 13.05 -13.99
C PRO A 203 9.37 12.69 -13.63
N GLY A 204 9.75 12.76 -12.35
CA GLY A 204 11.14 12.62 -11.92
C GLY A 204 12.04 13.75 -12.40
N VAL A 205 13.35 13.56 -12.20
CA VAL A 205 14.38 14.48 -12.75
C VAL A 205 14.79 13.96 -14.13
N PRO A 206 14.61 14.74 -15.20
CA PRO A 206 14.90 14.31 -16.57
C PRO A 206 16.31 13.73 -16.73
N GLY A 207 16.39 12.46 -17.20
CA GLY A 207 17.64 11.74 -17.40
C GLY A 207 18.33 11.26 -16.11
N VAL A 208 17.61 11.23 -14.99
CA VAL A 208 18.00 10.57 -13.75
C VAL A 208 17.17 9.30 -13.61
N GLY A 209 17.70 8.16 -14.04
CA GLY A 209 17.08 6.86 -13.80
C GLY A 209 17.54 6.26 -12.46
N GLU A 210 16.99 5.10 -12.11
CA GLU A 210 17.18 4.41 -10.83
C GLU A 210 18.66 4.30 -10.40
N LYS A 211 19.53 3.82 -11.28
CA LYS A 211 20.97 3.69 -10.96
C LYS A 211 21.66 5.03 -10.71
N THR A 212 21.23 6.08 -11.40
CA THR A 212 21.81 7.42 -11.21
C THR A 212 21.30 8.02 -9.90
N ALA A 213 20.02 7.88 -9.60
CA ALA A 213 19.42 8.32 -8.35
C ALA A 213 20.08 7.62 -7.15
N ALA A 214 20.24 6.28 -7.19
CA ALA A 214 20.93 5.54 -6.14
C ALA A 214 22.36 6.04 -5.89
N LYS A 215 23.15 6.27 -6.95
CA LYS A 215 24.52 6.82 -6.81
C LYS A 215 24.56 8.24 -6.27
N LEU A 216 23.56 9.06 -6.59
CA LEU A 216 23.47 10.41 -6.02
C LEU A 216 23.16 10.33 -4.53
N LEU A 217 22.23 9.46 -4.11
CA LEU A 217 21.89 9.24 -2.71
C LEU A 217 23.08 8.63 -1.93
N GLU A 218 23.75 7.63 -2.48
CA GLU A 218 24.96 7.04 -1.89
C GLU A 218 26.03 8.11 -1.62
N ARG A 219 26.18 9.06 -2.55
CA ARG A 219 27.24 10.08 -2.46
C ARG A 219 26.88 11.27 -1.59
N PHE A 220 25.63 11.73 -1.61
CA PHE A 220 25.19 12.97 -0.98
C PHE A 220 24.23 12.75 0.19
N GLY A 221 23.89 11.52 0.49
CA GLY A 221 23.04 11.09 1.61
C GLY A 221 21.56 11.14 1.30
N ASP A 222 20.99 12.29 1.04
CA ASP A 222 19.59 12.53 0.81
C ASP A 222 19.32 13.59 -0.26
N LEU A 223 18.05 13.85 -0.52
CA LEU A 223 17.63 14.86 -1.50
C LEU A 223 18.17 16.27 -1.15
N ALA A 224 18.23 16.61 0.14
CA ALA A 224 18.74 17.91 0.58
C ALA A 224 20.24 18.04 0.29
N GLY A 225 21.02 17.00 0.56
CA GLY A 225 22.45 16.94 0.23
C GLY A 225 22.69 16.99 -1.28
N ILE A 226 21.87 16.31 -2.08
CA ILE A 226 21.93 16.39 -3.55
C ILE A 226 21.68 17.82 -4.02
N MET A 227 20.65 18.50 -3.49
CA MET A 227 20.31 19.85 -3.90
C MET A 227 21.35 20.89 -3.43
N ALA A 228 21.96 20.69 -2.26
CA ALA A 228 23.10 21.50 -1.81
C ALA A 228 24.31 21.33 -2.74
N ALA A 229 24.57 20.10 -3.21
CA ALA A 229 25.64 19.81 -4.16
C ALA A 229 25.44 20.49 -5.54
N VAL A 230 24.18 20.80 -5.91
CA VAL A 230 23.89 21.58 -7.14
C VAL A 230 24.48 22.99 -7.04
N ASP A 231 24.43 23.59 -5.86
CA ASP A 231 24.90 24.96 -5.62
C ASP A 231 26.42 25.04 -5.35
N ASP A 232 27.05 23.92 -5.04
CA ASP A 232 28.50 23.84 -4.82
C ASP A 232 29.26 23.46 -6.11
N PRO A 233 30.02 24.37 -6.76
CA PRO A 233 30.83 24.05 -7.94
C PRO A 233 31.87 22.95 -7.70
N ALA A 234 32.30 22.76 -6.46
CA ALA A 234 33.32 21.77 -6.08
C ALA A 234 32.73 20.41 -5.71
N SER A 235 31.37 20.25 -5.70
CA SER A 235 30.68 19.00 -5.30
C SER A 235 31.02 17.79 -6.16
N GLY A 236 31.64 17.99 -7.35
CA GLY A 236 31.97 16.93 -8.31
C GLY A 236 30.74 16.36 -9.05
N LEU A 237 29.59 17.04 -9.04
CA LEU A 237 28.53 16.80 -10.00
C LEU A 237 29.00 17.14 -11.40
N THR A 238 28.71 16.29 -12.39
CA THR A 238 28.98 16.63 -13.78
C THR A 238 28.15 17.84 -14.21
N PRO A 239 28.61 18.64 -15.20
CA PRO A 239 27.83 19.79 -15.69
C PRO A 239 26.39 19.40 -16.11
N ALA A 240 26.23 18.22 -16.69
CA ALA A 240 24.91 17.71 -17.13
C ALA A 240 24.02 17.36 -15.93
N GLN A 241 24.55 16.70 -14.90
CA GLN A 241 23.79 16.40 -13.68
C GLN A 241 23.36 17.68 -12.97
N ARG A 242 24.29 18.62 -12.78
CA ARG A 242 24.01 19.91 -12.16
C ARG A 242 22.90 20.66 -12.86
N ARG A 243 22.97 20.76 -14.20
CA ARG A 243 21.94 21.43 -15.00
C ARG A 243 20.57 20.78 -14.83
N ARG A 244 20.49 19.44 -14.98
CA ARG A 244 19.23 18.71 -14.88
C ARG A 244 18.57 18.85 -13.50
N LEU A 245 19.34 18.73 -12.44
CA LEU A 245 18.88 18.91 -11.07
C LEU A 245 18.44 20.37 -10.83
N ALA A 246 19.19 21.35 -11.36
CA ALA A 246 18.84 22.76 -11.26
C ALA A 246 17.52 23.07 -12.00
N GLU A 247 17.34 22.53 -13.21
CA GLU A 247 16.09 22.67 -14.00
C GLU A 247 14.88 22.01 -13.31
N ALA A 248 15.11 20.92 -12.53
CA ALA A 248 14.07 20.21 -11.81
C ALA A 248 13.74 20.80 -10.42
N ARG A 249 14.33 21.94 -10.00
CA ARG A 249 14.15 22.50 -8.64
C ARG A 249 12.69 22.69 -8.25
N ALA A 250 11.84 23.17 -9.15
CA ALA A 250 10.44 23.39 -8.87
C ALA A 250 9.72 22.07 -8.54
N TYR A 251 9.98 21.02 -9.32
CA TYR A 251 9.45 19.69 -9.06
C TYR A 251 9.99 19.13 -7.73
N VAL A 252 11.31 19.14 -7.54
CA VAL A 252 11.97 18.61 -6.34
C VAL A 252 11.48 19.31 -5.06
N ALA A 253 11.08 20.58 -5.12
CA ALA A 253 10.57 21.31 -3.98
C ALA A 253 9.20 20.80 -3.48
N VAL A 254 8.36 20.27 -4.35
CA VAL A 254 7.00 19.82 -4.02
C VAL A 254 6.86 18.30 -3.97
N ALA A 255 7.66 17.57 -4.76
CA ALA A 255 7.56 16.12 -4.91
C ALA A 255 7.70 15.33 -3.59
N PRO A 256 8.51 15.72 -2.59
CA PRO A 256 8.56 15.02 -1.31
C PRO A 256 7.22 14.95 -0.59
N LYS A 257 6.37 15.97 -0.75
CA LYS A 257 5.03 15.98 -0.16
C LYS A 257 4.06 15.04 -0.87
N VAL A 258 4.29 14.76 -2.15
CA VAL A 258 3.42 13.88 -2.94
C VAL A 258 3.86 12.42 -2.82
N VAL A 259 5.17 12.16 -2.82
CA VAL A 259 5.75 10.80 -2.84
C VAL A 259 5.79 10.17 -1.44
N ARG A 260 6.04 10.97 -0.40
CA ARG A 260 6.06 10.43 0.96
C ARG A 260 4.65 10.23 1.48
N VAL A 261 4.44 9.07 2.09
CA VAL A 261 3.18 8.79 2.78
C VAL A 261 3.03 9.67 4.03
N ALA A 262 1.81 10.11 4.33
CA ALA A 262 1.54 10.94 5.50
C ALA A 262 1.68 10.10 6.80
N PRO A 263 2.44 10.57 7.81
CA PRO A 263 2.62 9.85 9.06
C PRO A 263 1.60 10.22 10.14
N ASP A 264 0.69 11.15 9.88
CA ASP A 264 -0.12 11.86 10.87
C ASP A 264 -1.60 12.02 10.47
N VAL A 265 -2.11 11.14 9.59
CA VAL A 265 -3.53 11.09 9.23
C VAL A 265 -4.41 11.01 10.48
N PRO A 266 -5.56 11.71 10.55
CA PRO A 266 -6.49 11.64 11.67
C PRO A 266 -7.24 10.29 11.67
N LEU A 267 -6.53 9.21 12.03
CA LEU A 267 -7.12 7.88 12.08
C LEU A 267 -8.22 7.80 13.14
N PRO A 268 -9.34 7.12 12.86
CA PRO A 268 -10.33 6.81 13.87
C PRO A 268 -9.76 5.86 14.93
N GLU A 269 -10.30 5.92 16.14
CA GLU A 269 -10.01 4.90 17.14
C GLU A 269 -10.72 3.60 16.79
N VAL A 270 -9.94 2.56 16.49
CA VAL A 270 -10.44 1.23 16.13
C VAL A 270 -9.69 0.14 16.89
N GLY A 271 -10.41 -0.91 17.27
CA GLY A 271 -9.77 -2.13 17.78
C GLY A 271 -9.07 -2.86 16.66
N THR A 272 -7.75 -2.99 16.71
CA THR A 272 -6.94 -3.64 15.67
C THR A 272 -6.63 -5.10 15.96
N ALA A 273 -6.97 -5.60 17.14
CA ALA A 273 -6.73 -7.01 17.51
C ALA A 273 -7.36 -7.96 16.49
N LEU A 274 -6.64 -9.01 16.14
CA LEU A 274 -7.16 -10.04 15.24
C LEU A 274 -8.41 -10.69 15.86
N PRO A 275 -9.58 -10.70 15.17
CA PRO A 275 -10.80 -11.27 15.72
C PRO A 275 -10.67 -12.79 15.86
N ARG A 276 -11.12 -13.34 16.98
CA ARG A 276 -11.13 -14.79 17.24
C ARG A 276 -12.47 -15.45 16.86
N ALA A 277 -13.49 -14.64 16.70
CA ALA A 277 -14.81 -15.03 16.25
C ALA A 277 -15.43 -13.88 15.46
N PRO A 278 -16.35 -14.15 14.54
CA PRO A 278 -17.06 -13.10 13.83
C PRO A 278 -17.75 -12.14 14.79
N ARG A 279 -17.68 -10.84 14.51
CA ARG A 279 -18.44 -9.82 15.22
C ARG A 279 -19.95 -10.02 15.04
N ASP A 280 -20.35 -10.40 13.81
CA ASP A 280 -21.75 -10.67 13.44
C ASP A 280 -21.84 -12.00 12.68
N PRO A 281 -22.02 -13.13 13.41
CA PRO A 281 -22.11 -14.46 12.81
C PRO A 281 -23.32 -14.64 11.90
N GLU A 282 -24.40 -13.89 12.11
CA GLU A 282 -25.62 -13.97 11.27
C GLU A 282 -25.37 -13.33 9.92
N THR A 283 -24.83 -12.12 9.89
CA THR A 283 -24.41 -11.43 8.67
C THR A 283 -23.35 -12.23 7.90
N VAL A 284 -22.38 -12.83 8.58
CA VAL A 284 -21.38 -13.71 7.93
C VAL A 284 -22.04 -14.87 7.21
N ARG A 285 -23.03 -15.54 7.82
CA ARG A 285 -23.77 -16.64 7.18
C ARG A 285 -24.59 -16.15 5.98
N ALA A 286 -25.26 -15.02 6.12
CA ALA A 286 -26.05 -14.42 5.05
C ALA A 286 -25.19 -14.05 3.83
N LEU A 287 -24.03 -13.40 4.07
CA LEU A 287 -23.06 -13.05 3.01
C LEU A 287 -22.45 -14.30 2.35
N ALA A 288 -22.12 -15.33 3.15
CA ALA A 288 -21.61 -16.60 2.62
C ALA A 288 -22.59 -17.26 1.65
N ALA A 289 -23.88 -17.30 2.00
CA ALA A 289 -24.94 -17.88 1.17
C ALA A 289 -25.20 -17.03 -0.08
N ARG A 290 -25.38 -15.71 0.10
CA ARG A 290 -25.71 -14.78 -0.99
C ARG A 290 -24.61 -14.74 -2.06
N TRP A 291 -23.34 -14.68 -1.65
CA TRP A 291 -22.20 -14.48 -2.52
C TRP A 291 -21.39 -15.75 -2.78
N ASN A 292 -21.88 -16.93 -2.36
CA ASN A 292 -21.17 -18.20 -2.55
C ASN A 292 -19.71 -18.18 -2.03
N LEU A 293 -19.50 -17.62 -0.83
CA LEU A 293 -18.15 -17.45 -0.25
C LEU A 293 -17.70 -18.65 0.59
N GLY A 294 -18.53 -19.68 0.73
CA GLY A 294 -18.42 -20.73 1.75
C GLY A 294 -17.03 -21.31 1.95
N GLY A 295 -16.36 -21.73 0.88
CA GLY A 295 -15.03 -22.36 1.02
C GLY A 295 -13.94 -21.42 1.54
N SER A 296 -13.83 -20.22 0.97
CA SER A 296 -12.80 -19.23 1.37
C SER A 296 -13.10 -18.65 2.75
N LEU A 297 -14.37 -18.34 3.02
CA LEU A 297 -14.77 -17.79 4.31
C LEU A 297 -14.63 -18.82 5.44
N GLN A 298 -14.95 -20.10 5.21
CA GLN A 298 -14.77 -21.16 6.20
C GLN A 298 -13.31 -21.39 6.57
N ARG A 299 -12.39 -21.34 5.60
CA ARG A 299 -10.95 -21.43 5.87
C ARG A 299 -10.48 -20.27 6.75
N LEU A 300 -10.85 -19.04 6.38
CA LEU A 300 -10.48 -17.87 7.16
C LEU A 300 -11.03 -17.94 8.59
N LEU A 301 -12.30 -18.33 8.77
CA LEU A 301 -12.90 -18.49 10.11
C LEU A 301 -12.12 -19.51 10.95
N ALA A 302 -11.82 -20.67 10.39
CA ALA A 302 -11.04 -21.70 11.10
C ALA A 302 -9.63 -21.19 11.47
N THR A 303 -9.00 -20.39 10.61
CA THR A 303 -7.69 -19.78 10.91
C THR A 303 -7.77 -18.74 12.02
N LEU A 304 -8.82 -17.89 12.01
CA LEU A 304 -9.04 -16.90 13.06
C LEU A 304 -9.30 -17.55 14.43
N GLU A 305 -10.09 -18.63 14.46
CA GLU A 305 -10.33 -19.42 15.68
C GLU A 305 -9.05 -20.10 16.20
N GLY A 306 -8.27 -20.68 15.29
CA GLY A 306 -7.05 -21.45 15.62
C GLY A 306 -5.80 -20.58 15.88
N ALA A 307 -5.83 -19.29 15.63
CA ALA A 307 -4.68 -18.38 15.84
C ALA A 307 -4.25 -18.23 17.33
N THR A 308 -4.86 -18.98 18.25
CA THR A 308 -4.70 -18.88 19.69
C THR A 308 -3.83 -19.95 20.34
N ASP A 309 -3.50 -21.05 19.65
CA ASP A 309 -2.86 -22.21 20.28
C ASP A 309 -1.32 -22.16 20.26
N GLY A 310 -0.73 -21.00 20.00
CA GLY A 310 0.72 -20.83 19.86
C GLY A 310 1.35 -19.66 20.62
N ALA A 311 0.69 -19.10 21.64
CA ALA A 311 1.26 -18.04 22.49
C ALA A 311 1.71 -18.58 23.83
#